data_d8af981dc155bd9070624062f9567864
#
_entry.id   d8af981dc155bd9070624062f9567864
#
_cell.length_a   1.000
_cell.length_b   1.000
_cell.length_c   1.000
_cell.angle_alpha   90.00
_cell.angle_beta   90.00
_cell.angle_gamma   90.00
#
_symmetry.space_group_name_H-M   'P 1'
#
loop_
_entity.id
_entity.type
_entity.pdbx_description
1 polymer ?
#
loop_
_entity_poly.entity_id
_entity_poly.type
_entity_poly.pdbx_seq_one_letter_code
_entity_poly.pdbx_strand_id
1 'polypeptide(L)'
;MKVKAYAAKNEKGLLEPYEYELGEIGPDDVDIEIENCGLCYSDVHYIDNDFSNNEYPFVPGHEVIGKITAIGSQVKDRHVGQRVGVGFQAGYCKTCECCYNGDHNLCDDRV
;
A
#
# COMPACT_ATOMS: atom_id res chain seq x y z
N MET A 1 0.78 7.19 -15.36
CA MET A 1 0.05 8.21 -14.55
C MET A 1 0.95 8.72 -13.44
N LYS A 2 1.14 10.02 -13.35
CA LYS A 2 1.93 10.62 -12.28
C LYS A 2 1.15 10.68 -10.99
N VAL A 3 1.80 10.27 -9.91
CA VAL A 3 1.24 10.34 -8.55
C VAL A 3 2.03 11.35 -7.73
N LYS A 4 1.30 12.24 -7.07
CA LYS A 4 1.88 13.20 -6.11
C LYS A 4 1.78 12.63 -4.71
N ALA A 5 2.88 12.68 -4.00
CA ALA A 5 3.01 12.14 -2.65
C ALA A 5 3.94 13.00 -1.79
N TYR A 6 4.08 12.60 -0.55
CA TYR A 6 5.16 13.05 0.32
C TYR A 6 6.05 11.86 0.66
N ALA A 7 7.34 12.02 0.54
CA ALA A 7 8.31 10.96 0.78
C ALA A 7 9.44 11.40 1.69
N ALA A 8 9.94 10.49 2.50
CA ALA A 8 11.24 10.62 3.15
C ALA A 8 12.30 10.11 2.17
N LYS A 9 13.28 10.96 1.84
CA LYS A 9 14.33 10.62 0.86
C LYS A 9 15.47 9.81 1.46
N ASN A 10 15.58 9.81 2.78
CA ASN A 10 16.58 9.05 3.53
C ASN A 10 16.06 8.71 4.92
N GLU A 11 16.79 7.85 5.61
CA GLU A 11 16.50 7.44 6.98
C GLU A 11 16.36 8.66 7.90
N LYS A 12 15.30 8.68 8.71
CA LYS A 12 14.95 9.80 9.62
C LYS A 12 14.74 11.13 8.91
N GLY A 13 14.53 11.09 7.59
CA GLY A 13 14.31 12.30 6.79
C GLY A 13 12.95 12.95 7.06
N LEU A 14 12.86 14.23 6.72
CA LEU A 14 11.60 14.94 6.70
C LEU A 14 10.80 14.53 5.45
N LEU A 15 9.48 14.57 5.55
CA LEU A 15 8.61 14.36 4.41
C LEU A 15 8.68 15.56 3.46
N GLU A 16 8.94 15.28 2.20
CA GLU A 16 9.05 16.27 1.13
C GLU A 16 8.11 15.92 -0.01
N PRO A 17 7.62 16.90 -0.78
CA PRO A 17 6.86 16.62 -1.99
C PRO A 17 7.65 15.69 -2.92
N TYR A 18 6.96 14.68 -3.44
CA TYR A 18 7.55 13.65 -4.28
C TYR A 18 6.56 13.23 -5.36
N GLU A 19 7.06 13.01 -6.57
CA GLU A 19 6.25 12.50 -7.68
C GLU A 19 6.85 11.21 -8.20
N TYR A 20 5.99 10.25 -8.55
CA TYR A 20 6.42 9.01 -9.19
C TYR A 20 5.39 8.55 -10.22
N GLU A 21 5.83 7.68 -11.11
CA GLU A 21 4.96 7.06 -12.11
C GLU A 21 4.41 5.75 -11.60
N LEU A 22 3.08 5.60 -11.68
CA LEU A 22 2.44 4.28 -11.58
C LEU A 22 2.40 3.66 -12.97
N GLY A 23 2.78 2.39 -13.04
CA GLY A 23 2.61 1.58 -14.23
C GLY A 23 1.11 1.27 -14.49
N GLU A 24 0.87 0.49 -15.53
CA GLU A 24 -0.46 -0.05 -15.79
C GLU A 24 -0.86 -1.05 -14.71
N ILE A 25 -2.16 -1.06 -14.36
CA ILE A 25 -2.67 -2.03 -13.39
C ILE A 25 -2.60 -3.45 -13.95
N GLY A 26 -2.22 -4.38 -13.09
CA GLY A 26 -2.29 -5.80 -13.40
C GLY A 26 -3.72 -6.34 -13.43
N PRO A 27 -3.90 -7.58 -13.87
CA PRO A 27 -5.23 -8.17 -13.99
C PRO A 27 -5.99 -8.29 -12.66
N ASP A 28 -5.27 -8.41 -11.55
CA ASP A 28 -5.85 -8.57 -10.21
C ASP A 28 -5.81 -7.30 -9.36
N ASP A 29 -5.31 -6.20 -9.93
CA ASP A 29 -5.10 -4.94 -9.22
C ASP A 29 -6.28 -3.99 -9.32
N VAL A 30 -6.30 -3.02 -8.42
CA VAL A 30 -7.22 -1.88 -8.47
C VAL A 30 -6.44 -0.57 -8.28
N ASP A 31 -6.82 0.47 -9.00
CA ASP A 31 -6.37 1.82 -8.73
C ASP A 31 -7.35 2.52 -7.80
N ILE A 32 -6.82 3.20 -6.80
CA ILE A 32 -7.60 3.89 -5.78
C ILE A 32 -7.18 5.35 -5.71
N GLU A 33 -8.15 6.24 -5.88
CA GLU A 33 -7.97 7.67 -5.56
C GLU A 33 -8.12 7.86 -4.05
N ILE A 34 -7.04 8.27 -3.39
CA ILE A 34 -7.01 8.43 -1.94
C ILE A 34 -7.80 9.67 -1.53
N GLU A 35 -8.78 9.50 -0.64
CA GLU A 35 -9.54 10.59 -0.05
C GLU A 35 -8.95 11.00 1.30
N ASN A 36 -8.55 10.03 2.12
CA ASN A 36 -7.97 10.27 3.44
C ASN A 36 -6.91 9.20 3.74
N CYS A 37 -5.88 9.60 4.46
CA CYS A 37 -4.88 8.69 5.00
C CYS A 37 -4.64 9.03 6.47
N GLY A 38 -4.91 8.08 7.36
CA GLY A 38 -4.65 8.22 8.79
C GLY A 38 -3.15 8.20 9.10
N LEU A 39 -2.81 8.71 10.28
CA LEU A 39 -1.45 8.68 10.80
C LEU A 39 -1.34 7.62 11.90
N CYS A 40 -0.35 6.77 11.77
CA CYS A 40 -0.01 5.74 12.73
C CYS A 40 1.43 5.92 13.19
N TYR A 41 1.71 5.59 14.44
CA TYR A 41 3.08 5.71 14.94
C TYR A 41 4.07 4.79 14.21
N SER A 42 3.59 3.71 13.62
CA SER A 42 4.43 2.84 12.77
C SER A 42 4.97 3.55 11.52
N ASP A 43 4.31 4.58 11.03
CA ASP A 43 4.82 5.40 9.93
C ASP A 43 6.15 6.06 10.31
N VAL A 44 6.27 6.51 11.56
CA VAL A 44 7.53 7.06 12.10
C VAL A 44 8.61 5.99 12.14
N HIS A 45 8.29 4.79 12.60
CA HIS A 45 9.22 3.67 12.64
C HIS A 45 9.73 3.29 11.25
N TYR A 46 8.86 3.30 10.24
CA TYR A 46 9.25 3.04 8.85
C TYR A 46 10.14 4.16 8.29
N ILE A 47 9.81 5.42 8.55
CA ILE A 47 10.64 6.56 8.12
C ILE A 47 12.02 6.49 8.78
N ASP A 48 12.08 6.13 10.05
CA ASP A 48 13.32 6.03 10.82
C ASP A 48 14.10 4.73 10.57
N ASN A 49 13.54 3.82 9.75
CA ASN A 49 14.12 2.50 9.45
C ASN A 49 14.37 1.63 10.70
N ASP A 50 13.49 1.72 11.68
CA ASP A 50 13.64 0.97 12.95
C ASP A 50 13.52 -0.55 12.75
N PHE A 51 12.88 -0.99 11.66
CA PHE A 51 12.77 -2.40 11.28
C PHE A 51 13.90 -2.89 10.37
N SER A 52 14.82 -2.02 9.97
CA SER A 52 16.00 -2.34 9.14
C SER A 52 15.70 -2.96 7.77
N ASN A 53 14.54 -2.73 7.21
CA ASN A 53 14.10 -3.32 5.95
C ASN A 53 13.50 -2.32 4.95
N ASN A 54 13.69 -1.02 5.19
CA ASN A 54 13.08 0.00 4.37
C ASN A 54 13.99 0.49 3.25
N GLU A 55 13.39 0.87 2.13
CA GLU A 55 14.05 1.47 0.99
C GLU A 55 13.61 2.92 0.82
N TYR A 56 14.48 3.76 0.28
CA TYR A 56 14.21 5.18 0.09
C TYR A 56 14.34 5.57 -1.39
N PRO A 57 13.56 6.55 -1.87
CA PRO A 57 12.58 7.34 -1.14
C PRO A 57 11.37 6.51 -0.69
N PHE A 58 10.88 6.78 0.51
CA PHE A 58 9.79 6.05 1.13
C PHE A 58 8.55 6.93 1.29
N VAL A 59 7.42 6.47 0.76
CA VAL A 59 6.11 7.11 0.91
C VAL A 59 5.35 6.40 2.03
N PRO A 60 5.19 7.02 3.21
CA PRO A 60 4.46 6.41 4.31
C PRO A 60 2.94 6.46 4.10
N GLY A 61 2.23 5.69 4.90
CA GLY A 61 0.78 5.66 4.97
C GLY A 61 0.20 4.28 4.68
N HIS A 62 -0.62 3.78 5.59
CA HIS A 62 -1.24 2.46 5.48
C HIS A 62 -2.64 2.41 6.12
N GLU A 63 -3.23 3.56 6.40
CA GLU A 63 -4.60 3.70 6.92
C GLU A 63 -5.42 4.52 5.91
N VAL A 64 -5.59 3.96 4.71
CA VAL A 64 -6.10 4.68 3.55
C VAL A 64 -7.58 4.42 3.36
N ILE A 65 -8.34 5.47 3.08
CA ILE A 65 -9.70 5.41 2.55
C ILE A 65 -9.73 6.12 1.21
N GLY A 66 -10.33 5.48 0.22
CA GLY A 66 -10.41 6.04 -1.11
C GLY A 66 -11.49 5.39 -1.96
N LYS A 67 -11.57 5.83 -3.21
CA LYS A 67 -12.49 5.27 -4.20
C LYS A 67 -11.73 4.58 -5.31
N ILE A 68 -12.25 3.45 -5.74
CA ILE A 68 -11.73 2.71 -6.89
C ILE A 68 -11.98 3.54 -8.15
N THR A 69 -10.93 3.79 -8.93
CA THR A 69 -10.98 4.51 -10.20
C THR A 69 -10.79 3.60 -11.40
N ALA A 70 -10.11 2.47 -11.21
CA ALA A 70 -9.93 1.45 -12.25
C ALA A 70 -9.77 0.07 -11.61
N ILE A 71 -10.18 -0.96 -12.33
CA ILE A 71 -10.05 -2.35 -11.91
C ILE A 71 -9.39 -3.18 -13.00
N GLY A 72 -8.57 -4.15 -12.60
CA GLY A 72 -8.00 -5.14 -13.50
C GLY A 72 -9.03 -6.14 -14.03
N SER A 73 -8.70 -6.82 -15.12
CA SER A 73 -9.61 -7.71 -15.84
C SER A 73 -10.10 -8.93 -15.04
N GLN A 74 -9.36 -9.33 -14.01
CA GLN A 74 -9.67 -10.48 -13.15
C GLN A 74 -10.41 -10.10 -11.87
N VAL A 75 -10.55 -8.82 -11.59
CA VAL A 75 -11.24 -8.32 -10.38
C VAL A 75 -12.75 -8.47 -10.56
N LYS A 76 -13.39 -9.26 -9.69
CA LYS A 76 -14.82 -9.61 -9.82
C LYS A 76 -15.72 -9.06 -8.72
N ASP A 77 -15.16 -8.82 -7.54
CA ASP A 77 -15.90 -8.44 -6.33
C ASP A 77 -15.74 -6.96 -5.96
N ARG A 78 -15.21 -6.19 -6.88
CA ARG A 78 -15.03 -4.73 -6.72
C ARG A 78 -15.48 -4.01 -7.98
N HIS A 79 -15.87 -2.75 -7.84
CA HIS A 79 -16.30 -1.93 -8.98
C HIS A 79 -15.80 -0.49 -8.86
N VAL A 80 -15.66 0.17 -10.00
CA VAL A 80 -15.30 1.59 -10.09
C VAL A 80 -16.33 2.45 -9.34
N GLY A 81 -15.85 3.40 -8.55
CA GLY A 81 -16.66 4.26 -7.69
C GLY A 81 -16.91 3.73 -6.29
N GLN A 82 -16.55 2.48 -6.02
CA GLN A 82 -16.68 1.88 -4.68
C GLN A 82 -15.69 2.53 -3.71
N ARG A 83 -16.17 2.90 -2.52
CA ARG A 83 -15.30 3.35 -1.43
C ARG A 83 -14.72 2.16 -0.69
N VAL A 84 -13.41 2.17 -0.50
CA VAL A 84 -12.66 1.05 0.10
C VAL A 84 -11.63 1.55 1.10
N GLY A 85 -11.24 0.66 2.00
CA GLY A 85 -10.10 0.85 2.90
C GLY A 85 -8.92 -0.01 2.48
N VAL A 86 -7.71 0.52 2.68
CA VAL A 86 -6.46 -0.22 2.41
C VAL A 86 -5.58 -0.16 3.65
N GLY A 87 -5.16 -1.33 4.13
CA GLY A 87 -4.24 -1.47 5.23
C GLY A 87 -2.78 -1.60 4.79
N PHE A 88 -1.95 -2.12 5.68
CA PHE A 88 -0.51 -2.24 5.42
C PHE A 88 -0.12 -3.46 4.56
N GLN A 89 -1.00 -4.43 4.41
CA GLN A 89 -0.69 -5.66 3.69
C GLN A 89 -1.33 -5.65 2.31
N ALA A 90 -0.50 -5.71 1.27
CA ALA A 90 -0.95 -5.70 -0.12
C ALA A 90 -1.19 -7.11 -0.68
N GLY A 91 -0.53 -8.12 -0.12
CA GLY A 91 -0.67 -9.47 -0.64
C GLY A 91 -0.14 -10.57 0.28
N TYR A 92 -0.44 -11.81 -0.08
CA TYR A 92 -0.02 -13.03 0.60
C TYR A 92 -0.01 -14.20 -0.39
N CYS A 93 0.67 -15.30 -0.06
CA CYS A 93 0.89 -16.40 -1.02
C CYS A 93 -0.35 -17.24 -1.33
N LYS A 94 -1.35 -17.26 -0.45
CA LYS A 94 -2.60 -18.04 -0.55
C LYS A 94 -2.45 -19.56 -0.37
N THR A 95 -1.22 -20.06 -0.24
CA THR A 95 -0.95 -21.53 -0.26
C THR A 95 -0.24 -22.06 0.97
N CYS A 96 0.31 -21.22 1.86
CA CYS A 96 0.92 -21.68 3.10
C CYS A 96 -0.14 -22.02 4.17
N GLU A 97 0.27 -22.70 5.22
CA GLU A 97 -0.60 -23.08 6.32
C GLU A 97 -1.30 -21.88 6.97
N CYS A 98 -0.55 -20.79 7.18
CA CYS A 98 -1.12 -19.56 7.73
C CYS A 98 -2.23 -19.01 6.85
N CYS A 99 -2.05 -19.00 5.53
CA CYS A 99 -3.07 -18.54 4.58
C CYS A 99 -4.30 -19.45 4.57
N TYR A 100 -4.14 -20.77 4.63
CA TYR A 100 -5.26 -21.70 4.72
C TYR A 100 -6.07 -21.53 6.01
N ASN A 101 -5.42 -21.16 7.11
CA ASN A 101 -6.08 -20.88 8.38
C ASN A 101 -6.71 -19.49 8.47
N GLY A 102 -6.54 -18.64 7.45
CA GLY A 102 -7.02 -17.25 7.45
C GLY A 102 -6.09 -16.26 8.13
N ASP A 103 -4.90 -16.68 8.55
CA ASP A 103 -3.90 -15.88 9.23
C ASP A 103 -2.91 -15.27 8.21
N HIS A 104 -3.42 -14.53 7.22
CA HIS A 104 -2.64 -13.97 6.12
C HIS A 104 -1.53 -13.04 6.57
N ASN A 105 -1.70 -12.37 7.71
CA ASN A 105 -0.71 -11.50 8.34
C ASN A 105 0.52 -12.26 8.85
N LEU A 106 0.45 -13.57 8.98
CA LEU A 106 1.56 -14.44 9.39
C LEU A 106 2.22 -15.15 8.20
N CYS A 107 1.78 -14.89 6.99
CA CYS A 107 2.39 -15.43 5.78
C CYS A 107 3.81 -14.88 5.60
N ASP A 108 4.78 -15.78 5.36
CA ASP A 108 6.18 -15.37 5.16
C ASP A 108 6.39 -14.62 3.83
N ASP A 109 5.55 -14.91 2.84
CA ASP A 109 5.58 -14.26 1.52
C ASP A 109 4.59 -13.08 1.40
N ARG A 110 4.17 -12.52 2.52
CA ARG A 110 3.28 -11.33 2.51
C ARG A 110 3.96 -10.09 1.94
N VAL A 111 3.18 -9.25 1.29
CA VAL A 111 3.61 -7.98 0.69
C VAL A 111 2.97 -6.80 1.41
#